data_c9fbdafd6953d203f6efea29dacc5d1f
#
_entry.id   c9fbdafd6953d203f6efea29dacc5d1f
#
_cell.length_a   1.000
_cell.length_b   1.000
_cell.length_c   1.000
_cell.angle_alpha   90.00
_cell.angle_beta   90.00
_cell.angle_gamma   90.00
#
_symmetry.space_group_name_H-M   'P 1'
#
loop_
_entity.id
_entity.type
_entity.pdbx_description
1 polymer ?
#
loop_
_entity_poly.entity_id
_entity_poly.type
_entity_poly.pdbx_seq_one_letter_code
_entity_poly.pdbx_strand_id
1 'polypeptide(L)'
;MSALATTLPPLPAEVPLDERDGRYLRQAIALADQARARGNRPFGAVIVAADGTLLAEAWNANGETGDCTAHAETSAIRVASPAHGRDTLAAATLYSSGEPCVMCAGAIFWSNIGRVVYGIDAERLRAFRGERQDQRDAELSCRDVFNASPHPIACIGPALIDEASASHVGAWKA
;
A
#
# COMPACT_ATOMS: atom_id res chain seq x y z
N MET A 1 -12.00 -29.52 -16.42
CA MET A 1 -11.87 -28.09 -16.77
C MET A 1 -10.53 -27.62 -16.19
N SER A 2 -9.56 -27.39 -17.06
CA SER A 2 -8.19 -27.01 -16.67
C SER A 2 -8.22 -25.60 -16.10
N ALA A 3 -7.83 -25.43 -14.83
CA ALA A 3 -7.57 -24.13 -14.26
C ALA A 3 -6.41 -23.51 -15.08
N LEU A 4 -6.69 -22.46 -15.83
CA LEU A 4 -5.67 -21.63 -16.43
C LEU A 4 -4.81 -21.09 -15.28
N ALA A 5 -3.61 -21.63 -15.14
CA ALA A 5 -2.62 -21.06 -14.24
C ALA A 5 -2.34 -19.64 -14.74
N THR A 6 -2.88 -18.65 -14.05
CA THR A 6 -2.58 -17.25 -14.33
C THR A 6 -1.08 -17.07 -14.10
N THR A 7 -0.31 -16.98 -15.16
CA THR A 7 1.12 -16.70 -15.11
C THR A 7 1.27 -15.26 -14.61
N LEU A 8 1.93 -15.09 -13.47
CA LEU A 8 2.27 -13.75 -12.98
C LEU A 8 3.14 -13.04 -14.03
N PRO A 9 2.97 -11.73 -14.22
CA PRO A 9 3.84 -10.95 -15.09
C PRO A 9 5.29 -11.05 -14.60
N PRO A 10 6.28 -10.85 -15.49
CA PRO A 10 7.68 -10.78 -15.09
C PRO A 10 7.86 -9.72 -14.00
N LEU A 11 8.81 -9.96 -13.09
CA LEU A 11 9.13 -8.98 -12.04
C LEU A 11 9.58 -7.67 -12.69
N PRO A 12 8.97 -6.52 -12.33
CA PRO A 12 9.52 -5.23 -12.70
C PRO A 12 10.88 -5.04 -12.04
N ALA A 13 11.67 -4.10 -12.56
CA ALA A 13 12.93 -3.74 -11.91
C ALA A 13 12.64 -3.16 -10.51
N GLU A 14 13.22 -3.78 -9.49
CA GLU A 14 13.10 -3.27 -8.12
C GLU A 14 13.83 -1.94 -7.97
N VAL A 15 13.20 -1.02 -7.24
CA VAL A 15 13.87 0.20 -6.80
C VAL A 15 14.71 -0.14 -5.57
N PRO A 16 16.03 0.14 -5.57
CA PRO A 16 16.85 -0.09 -4.41
C PRO A 16 16.44 0.82 -3.24
N LEU A 17 16.33 0.25 -2.06
CA LEU A 17 15.99 0.94 -0.83
C LEU A 17 17.22 1.10 0.06
N ASP A 18 17.28 2.19 0.82
CA ASP A 18 18.18 2.27 1.94
C ASP A 18 17.71 1.37 3.12
N GLU A 19 18.54 1.24 4.14
CA GLU A 19 18.26 0.38 5.29
C GLU A 19 16.99 0.82 6.04
N ARG A 20 16.76 2.12 6.16
CA ARG A 20 15.59 2.69 6.83
C ARG A 20 14.31 2.35 6.07
N ASP A 21 14.28 2.61 4.78
CA ASP A 21 13.14 2.31 3.93
C ASP A 21 12.82 0.82 3.91
N GLY A 22 13.85 -0.02 3.79
CA GLY A 22 13.70 -1.47 3.83
C GLY A 22 13.09 -1.97 5.13
N ARG A 23 13.49 -1.40 6.27
CA ARG A 23 12.94 -1.75 7.58
C ARG A 23 11.44 -1.43 7.70
N TYR A 24 11.04 -0.21 7.36
CA TYR A 24 9.63 0.20 7.49
C TYR A 24 8.73 -0.43 6.44
N LEU A 25 9.23 -0.68 5.23
CA LEU A 25 8.46 -1.43 4.24
C LEU A 25 8.20 -2.87 4.69
N ARG A 26 9.19 -3.54 5.30
CA ARG A 26 8.97 -4.87 5.93
C ARG A 26 7.97 -4.83 7.08
N GLN A 27 7.94 -3.74 7.86
CA GLN A 27 6.91 -3.56 8.89
C GLN A 27 5.51 -3.46 8.27
N ALA A 28 5.34 -2.72 7.16
CA ALA A 28 4.08 -2.67 6.42
C ALA A 28 3.70 -4.05 5.85
N ILE A 29 4.66 -4.82 5.33
CA ILE A 29 4.43 -6.19 4.84
C ILE A 29 4.00 -7.11 6.00
N ALA A 30 4.62 -7.02 7.17
CA ALA A 30 4.20 -7.81 8.34
C ALA A 30 2.77 -7.47 8.80
N LEU A 31 2.34 -6.22 8.68
CA LEU A 31 0.95 -5.81 8.92
C LEU A 31 -0.02 -6.39 7.86
N ALA A 32 0.43 -6.58 6.62
CA ALA A 32 -0.35 -7.27 5.60
C ALA A 32 -0.60 -8.74 5.96
N ASP A 33 0.41 -9.43 6.50
CA ASP A 33 0.25 -10.79 7.02
C ASP A 33 -0.72 -10.85 8.20
N GLN A 34 -0.68 -9.87 9.09
CA GLN A 34 -1.65 -9.76 10.20
C GLN A 34 -3.08 -9.55 9.68
N ALA A 35 -3.28 -8.67 8.67
CA ALA A 35 -4.56 -8.49 8.02
C ALA A 35 -5.11 -9.82 7.48
N ARG A 36 -4.26 -10.57 6.76
CA ARG A 36 -4.61 -11.88 6.21
C ARG A 36 -4.99 -12.89 7.29
N ALA A 37 -4.22 -12.96 8.37
CA ALA A 37 -4.50 -13.86 9.49
C ALA A 37 -5.86 -13.58 10.16
N ARG A 38 -6.36 -12.33 10.06
CA ARG A 38 -7.67 -11.88 10.53
C ARG A 38 -8.79 -12.05 9.48
N GLY A 39 -8.49 -12.63 8.33
CA GLY A 39 -9.46 -12.83 7.25
C GLY A 39 -9.69 -11.59 6.36
N ASN A 40 -8.86 -10.57 6.49
CA ASN A 40 -8.88 -9.39 5.63
C ASN A 40 -7.99 -9.55 4.40
N ARG A 41 -8.08 -8.60 3.47
CA ARG A 41 -7.14 -8.49 2.35
C ARG A 41 -5.73 -8.17 2.87
N PRO A 42 -4.66 -8.77 2.32
CA PRO A 42 -3.31 -8.65 2.85
C PRO A 42 -2.67 -7.30 2.48
N PHE A 43 -3.03 -6.25 3.20
CA PHE A 43 -2.42 -4.93 3.06
C PHE A 43 -2.12 -4.34 4.44
N GLY A 44 -0.97 -3.70 4.54
CA GLY A 44 -0.50 -2.99 5.72
C GLY A 44 0.17 -1.67 5.34
N ALA A 45 0.12 -0.70 6.24
CA ALA A 45 0.75 0.61 6.06
C ALA A 45 1.32 1.17 7.35
N VAL A 46 2.42 1.91 7.22
CA VAL A 46 3.12 2.60 8.32
C VAL A 46 3.38 4.04 7.92
N ILE A 47 3.18 5.00 8.81
CA ILE A 47 3.55 6.40 8.61
C ILE A 47 4.66 6.75 9.59
N VAL A 48 5.77 7.27 9.08
CA VAL A 48 6.99 7.54 9.85
C VAL A 48 7.45 8.97 9.61
N ALA A 49 7.71 9.71 10.68
CA ALA A 49 8.25 11.06 10.63
C ALA A 49 9.69 11.10 10.10
N ALA A 50 10.18 12.29 9.75
CA ALA A 50 11.54 12.47 9.23
C ALA A 50 12.64 11.98 10.19
N ASP A 51 12.42 12.09 11.50
CA ASP A 51 13.35 11.64 12.54
C ASP A 51 13.30 10.10 12.82
N GLY A 52 12.37 9.38 12.18
CA GLY A 52 12.17 7.94 12.40
C GLY A 52 11.09 7.59 13.41
N THR A 53 10.42 8.57 13.99
CA THR A 53 9.30 8.32 14.89
C THR A 53 8.13 7.69 14.14
N LEU A 54 7.61 6.57 14.65
CA LEU A 54 6.39 5.95 14.15
C LEU A 54 5.18 6.82 14.51
N LEU A 55 4.49 7.35 13.49
CA LEU A 55 3.30 8.19 13.69
C LEU A 55 2.01 7.38 13.71
N ALA A 56 1.91 6.38 12.87
CA ALA A 56 0.77 5.46 12.80
C ALA A 56 1.14 4.17 12.07
N GLU A 57 0.43 3.10 12.39
CA GLU A 57 0.44 1.86 11.64
C GLU A 57 -0.98 1.29 11.55
N ALA A 58 -1.30 0.62 10.46
CA ALA A 58 -2.60 -0.01 10.27
C ALA A 58 -2.54 -1.14 9.23
N TRP A 59 -3.54 -1.99 9.27
CA TRP A 59 -3.81 -3.03 8.28
C TRP A 59 -5.19 -2.85 7.65
N ASN A 60 -5.41 -3.52 6.54
CA ASN A 60 -6.73 -3.55 5.92
C ASN A 60 -7.74 -4.25 6.84
N ALA A 61 -8.86 -3.59 7.12
CA ALA A 61 -9.90 -4.08 8.01
C ALA A 61 -11.30 -4.15 7.34
N ASN A 62 -11.38 -4.16 6.01
CA ASN A 62 -12.66 -4.19 5.30
C ASN A 62 -13.56 -5.35 5.73
N GLY A 63 -12.98 -6.55 5.90
CA GLY A 63 -13.72 -7.75 6.28
C GLY A 63 -14.27 -7.69 7.70
N GLU A 64 -13.51 -7.06 8.63
CA GLU A 64 -13.90 -6.93 10.03
C GLU A 64 -14.93 -5.83 10.25
N THR A 65 -14.81 -4.72 9.52
CA THR A 65 -15.62 -3.51 9.76
C THR A 65 -16.82 -3.36 8.83
N GLY A 66 -16.81 -4.02 7.66
CA GLY A 66 -17.75 -3.78 6.58
C GLY A 66 -17.56 -2.42 5.89
N ASP A 67 -16.56 -1.62 6.28
CA ASP A 67 -16.24 -0.32 5.69
C ASP A 67 -15.32 -0.50 4.49
N CYS A 68 -15.80 -0.23 3.28
CA CYS A 68 -15.02 -0.32 2.04
C CYS A 68 -13.83 0.66 1.99
N THR A 69 -13.78 1.65 2.87
CA THR A 69 -12.70 2.62 2.98
C THR A 69 -11.65 2.25 4.03
N ALA A 70 -11.85 1.18 4.80
CA ALA A 70 -10.91 0.70 5.82
C ALA A 70 -9.69 -0.02 5.20
N HIS A 71 -9.04 0.64 4.22
CA HIS A 71 -7.74 0.23 3.71
C HIS A 71 -6.64 0.58 4.71
N ALA A 72 -5.49 -0.08 4.61
CA ALA A 72 -4.37 0.13 5.52
C ALA A 72 -3.90 1.60 5.54
N GLU A 73 -3.72 2.19 4.35
CA GLU A 73 -3.24 3.55 4.20
C GLU A 73 -4.25 4.57 4.74
N THR A 74 -5.53 4.46 4.36
CA THR A 74 -6.57 5.37 4.88
C THR A 74 -6.74 5.24 6.37
N SER A 75 -6.61 4.04 6.92
CA SER A 75 -6.69 3.79 8.36
C SER A 75 -5.51 4.42 9.11
N ALA A 76 -4.28 4.27 8.61
CA ALA A 76 -3.11 4.93 9.17
C ALA A 76 -3.23 6.47 9.11
N ILE A 77 -3.72 7.01 7.99
CA ILE A 77 -3.94 8.46 7.81
C ILE A 77 -4.99 9.00 8.81
N ARG A 78 -6.08 8.27 9.05
CA ARG A 78 -7.09 8.65 10.04
C ARG A 78 -6.54 8.77 11.45
N VAL A 79 -5.53 7.98 11.80
CA VAL A 79 -4.84 8.06 13.09
C VAL A 79 -3.85 9.22 13.10
N ALA A 80 -3.00 9.33 12.07
CA ALA A 80 -1.92 10.30 12.04
C ALA A 80 -2.41 11.75 11.85
N SER A 81 -3.38 12.00 10.96
CA SER A 81 -3.77 13.36 10.59
C SER A 81 -4.30 14.22 11.74
N PRO A 82 -5.15 13.74 12.65
CA PRO A 82 -5.62 14.55 13.78
C PRO A 82 -4.56 14.72 14.87
N ALA A 83 -3.54 13.85 14.92
CA ALA A 83 -2.52 13.83 15.96
C ALA A 83 -1.27 14.67 15.62
N HIS A 84 -1.04 14.96 14.34
CA HIS A 84 0.20 15.58 13.88
C HIS A 84 -0.08 16.76 12.96
N GLY A 85 0.76 17.81 13.12
CA GLY A 85 0.67 19.01 12.31
C GLY A 85 1.05 18.79 10.85
N ARG A 86 0.59 19.69 9.98
CA ARG A 86 0.79 19.65 8.53
C ARG A 86 2.26 19.52 8.12
N ASP A 87 3.16 20.24 8.79
CA ASP A 87 4.59 20.23 8.48
C ASP A 87 5.24 18.88 8.83
N THR A 88 4.82 18.26 9.94
CA THR A 88 5.26 16.91 10.31
C THR A 88 4.84 15.88 9.27
N LEU A 89 3.60 15.96 8.78
CA LEU A 89 3.10 15.06 7.75
C LEU A 89 3.77 15.32 6.40
N ALA A 90 4.06 16.56 6.04
CA ALA A 90 4.77 16.90 4.81
C ALA A 90 6.19 16.33 4.76
N ALA A 91 6.83 16.19 5.92
CA ALA A 91 8.15 15.57 6.06
C ALA A 91 8.09 14.06 6.31
N ALA A 92 6.89 13.48 6.48
CA ALA A 92 6.72 12.06 6.75
C ALA A 92 6.74 11.21 5.48
N THR A 93 7.05 9.92 5.68
CA THR A 93 6.95 8.89 4.66
C THR A 93 5.86 7.88 5.04
N LEU A 94 4.97 7.58 4.11
CA LEU A 94 4.05 6.45 4.19
C LEU A 94 4.67 5.24 3.48
N TYR A 95 4.78 4.14 4.18
CA TYR A 95 5.19 2.84 3.65
C TYR A 95 3.95 1.96 3.50
N SER A 96 3.73 1.40 2.31
CA SER A 96 2.60 0.52 2.02
C SER A 96 3.09 -0.81 1.46
N SER A 97 2.54 -1.92 1.91
CA SER A 97 2.87 -3.25 1.39
C SER A 97 2.51 -3.43 -0.09
N GLY A 98 1.54 -2.66 -0.59
CA GLY A 98 1.16 -2.62 -2.00
C GLY A 98 1.03 -1.19 -2.52
N GLU A 99 1.00 -1.02 -3.83
CA GLU A 99 0.77 0.27 -4.46
C GLU A 99 -0.58 0.85 -3.98
N PRO A 100 -0.61 2.09 -3.45
CA PRO A 100 -1.84 2.72 -3.02
C PRO A 100 -2.86 2.82 -4.16
N CYS A 101 -4.08 2.34 -3.94
CA CYS A 101 -5.16 2.52 -4.91
C CYS A 101 -5.55 4.02 -5.03
N VAL A 102 -6.38 4.37 -6.03
CA VAL A 102 -6.80 5.76 -6.28
C VAL A 102 -7.42 6.44 -5.05
N MET A 103 -8.20 5.71 -4.23
CA MET A 103 -8.77 6.23 -2.99
C MET A 103 -7.69 6.56 -1.95
N CYS A 104 -6.75 5.64 -1.75
CA CYS A 104 -5.64 5.83 -0.81
C CYS A 104 -4.67 6.90 -1.30
N ALA A 105 -4.38 6.95 -2.61
CA ALA A 105 -3.55 8.01 -3.19
C ALA A 105 -4.18 9.40 -2.98
N GLY A 106 -5.49 9.52 -3.17
CA GLY A 106 -6.23 10.75 -2.84
C GLY A 106 -6.14 11.11 -1.35
N ALA A 107 -6.29 10.13 -0.45
CA ALA A 107 -6.16 10.37 0.99
C ALA A 107 -4.73 10.81 1.39
N ILE A 108 -3.70 10.19 0.80
CA ILE A 108 -2.29 10.56 0.98
C ILE A 108 -2.08 12.01 0.53
N PHE A 109 -2.57 12.35 -0.65
CA PHE A 109 -2.48 13.71 -1.20
C PHE A 109 -3.09 14.75 -0.24
N TRP A 110 -4.32 14.53 0.21
CA TRP A 110 -5.03 15.47 1.09
C TRP A 110 -4.49 15.50 2.52
N SER A 111 -3.83 14.43 2.98
CA SER A 111 -3.15 14.43 4.29
C SER A 111 -1.84 15.22 4.31
N ASN A 112 -1.36 15.67 3.15
CA ASN A 112 -0.10 16.39 2.98
C ASN A 112 1.16 15.52 3.21
N ILE A 113 1.08 14.20 3.20
CA ILE A 113 2.26 13.32 3.29
C ILE A 113 3.13 13.52 2.06
N GLY A 114 4.42 13.79 2.28
CA GLY A 114 5.35 14.20 1.22
C GLY A 114 6.03 13.07 0.47
N ARG A 115 5.99 11.83 1.00
CA ARG A 115 6.71 10.69 0.41
C ARG A 115 5.97 9.38 0.61
N VAL A 116 6.01 8.52 -0.40
CA VAL A 116 5.45 7.16 -0.37
C VAL A 116 6.51 6.15 -0.81
N VAL A 117 6.58 5.02 -0.11
CA VAL A 117 7.35 3.84 -0.51
C VAL A 117 6.41 2.65 -0.52
N TYR A 118 6.38 1.86 -1.62
CA TYR A 118 5.48 0.71 -1.69
C TYR A 118 6.17 -0.56 -2.18
N GLY A 119 5.61 -1.70 -1.79
CA GLY A 119 6.11 -3.04 -2.09
C GLY A 119 5.70 -3.53 -3.48
N ILE A 120 4.59 -4.23 -3.57
CA ILE A 120 4.08 -4.80 -4.81
C ILE A 120 3.27 -3.78 -5.61
N ASP A 121 3.46 -3.73 -6.93
CA ASP A 121 2.70 -2.85 -7.83
C ASP A 121 1.27 -3.35 -8.11
N ALA A 122 0.43 -2.46 -8.62
CA ALA A 122 -0.98 -2.72 -8.90
C ALA A 122 -1.18 -3.77 -10.02
N GLU A 123 -0.28 -3.84 -11.01
CA GLU A 123 -0.37 -4.83 -12.10
C GLU A 123 -0.21 -6.24 -11.55
N ARG A 124 0.82 -6.45 -10.72
CA ARG A 124 1.07 -7.74 -10.08
C ARG A 124 -0.04 -8.11 -9.08
N LEU A 125 -0.57 -7.13 -8.36
CA LEU A 125 -1.74 -7.35 -7.49
C LEU A 125 -2.96 -7.82 -8.28
N ARG A 126 -3.22 -7.25 -9.47
CA ARG A 126 -4.28 -7.72 -10.36
C ARG A 126 -4.06 -9.16 -10.81
N ALA A 127 -2.83 -9.53 -11.14
CA ALA A 127 -2.49 -10.90 -11.50
C ALA A 127 -2.74 -11.91 -10.36
N PHE A 128 -2.46 -11.54 -9.10
CA PHE A 128 -2.81 -12.39 -7.94
C PHE A 128 -4.32 -12.53 -7.72
N ARG A 129 -5.08 -11.47 -7.94
CA ARG A 129 -6.54 -11.47 -7.78
C ARG A 129 -7.25 -12.25 -8.87
N GLY A 130 -6.65 -12.38 -10.05
CA GLY A 130 -7.28 -12.90 -11.25
C GLY A 130 -8.34 -11.96 -11.83
N GLU A 131 -8.89 -12.33 -12.99
CA GLU A 131 -9.99 -11.58 -13.60
C GLU A 131 -11.29 -11.87 -12.83
N ARG A 132 -11.81 -10.85 -12.16
CA ARG A 132 -13.09 -10.88 -11.47
C ARG A 132 -14.02 -9.85 -12.10
N GLN A 133 -15.09 -10.32 -12.74
CA GLN A 133 -16.09 -9.49 -13.40
C GLN A 133 -16.91 -8.62 -12.42
N ASP A 134 -16.93 -9.00 -11.14
CA ASP A 134 -17.67 -8.33 -10.08
C ASP A 134 -16.86 -7.25 -9.35
N GLN A 135 -15.57 -7.11 -9.62
CA GLN A 135 -14.72 -6.10 -8.99
C GLN A 135 -14.40 -4.95 -9.93
N ARG A 136 -14.74 -3.74 -9.47
CA ARG A 136 -14.25 -2.52 -10.10
C ARG A 136 -12.76 -2.38 -9.78
N ASP A 137 -11.96 -2.13 -10.79
CA ASP A 137 -10.55 -1.80 -10.65
C ASP A 137 -10.27 -0.49 -11.41
N ALA A 138 -9.65 0.46 -10.74
CA ALA A 138 -9.19 1.67 -11.39
C ALA A 138 -7.76 1.44 -11.83
N GLU A 139 -7.54 1.32 -13.13
CA GLU A 139 -6.20 1.18 -13.73
C GLU A 139 -5.44 2.51 -13.72
N LEU A 140 -5.50 3.22 -12.62
CA LEU A 140 -4.83 4.49 -12.39
C LEU A 140 -3.74 4.27 -11.34
N SER A 141 -2.49 4.53 -11.68
CA SER A 141 -1.37 4.47 -10.73
C SER A 141 -1.50 5.56 -9.67
N CYS A 142 -1.06 5.28 -8.45
CA CYS A 142 -0.93 6.32 -7.43
C CYS A 142 -0.06 7.49 -7.89
N ARG A 143 0.91 7.24 -8.78
CA ARG A 143 1.79 8.27 -9.36
C ARG A 143 1.03 9.31 -10.19
N ASP A 144 -0.04 8.89 -10.89
CA ASP A 144 -0.86 9.82 -11.67
C ASP A 144 -1.55 10.82 -10.75
N VAL A 145 -2.03 10.36 -9.59
CA VAL A 145 -2.62 11.23 -8.56
C VAL A 145 -1.55 12.16 -7.96
N PHE A 146 -0.37 11.61 -7.62
CA PHE A 146 0.70 12.36 -6.96
C PHE A 146 1.33 13.43 -7.87
N ASN A 147 1.40 13.16 -9.18
CA ASN A 147 1.95 14.07 -10.17
C ASN A 147 0.93 15.09 -10.72
N ALA A 148 -0.34 14.97 -10.36
CA ALA A 148 -1.39 15.90 -10.81
C ALA A 148 -1.29 17.29 -10.14
N SER A 149 -0.38 17.49 -9.19
CA SER A 149 -0.15 18.75 -8.49
C SER A 149 1.21 19.37 -8.85
N PRO A 150 1.33 20.71 -8.83
CA PRO A 150 2.64 21.37 -8.94
C PRO A 150 3.59 21.06 -7.77
N HIS A 151 3.07 20.44 -6.70
CA HIS A 151 3.85 19.92 -5.57
C HIS A 151 3.72 18.40 -5.52
N PRO A 152 4.47 17.66 -6.36
CA PRO A 152 4.33 16.21 -6.47
C PRO A 152 4.81 15.51 -5.18
N ILE A 153 4.16 14.39 -4.86
CA ILE A 153 4.57 13.52 -3.77
C ILE A 153 5.67 12.58 -4.30
N ALA A 154 6.80 12.50 -3.60
CA ALA A 154 7.85 11.55 -3.94
C ALA A 154 7.33 10.11 -3.79
N CYS A 155 7.46 9.30 -4.85
CA CYS A 155 6.92 7.94 -4.88
C CYS A 155 7.97 6.94 -5.31
N ILE A 156 8.33 6.02 -4.42
CA ILE A 156 9.34 4.97 -4.60
C ILE A 156 8.68 3.61 -4.58
N GLY A 157 8.97 2.79 -5.55
CA GLY A 157 8.45 1.43 -5.69
C GLY A 157 8.28 1.04 -7.16
N PRO A 158 8.03 -0.24 -7.44
CA PRO A 158 7.91 -1.32 -6.46
C PRO A 158 9.26 -1.70 -5.86
N ALA A 159 9.26 -2.24 -4.62
CA ALA A 159 10.45 -2.67 -3.91
C ALA A 159 10.14 -3.85 -2.97
N LEU A 160 11.13 -4.69 -2.64
CA LEU A 160 10.93 -5.94 -1.87
C LEU A 160 9.78 -6.77 -2.46
N ILE A 161 9.71 -6.87 -3.77
CA ILE A 161 8.57 -7.43 -4.51
C ILE A 161 8.27 -8.87 -4.09
N ASP A 162 9.28 -9.69 -3.91
CA ASP A 162 9.10 -11.08 -3.49
C ASP A 162 8.53 -11.18 -2.08
N GLU A 163 9.07 -10.39 -1.13
CA GLU A 163 8.58 -10.32 0.24
C GLU A 163 7.13 -9.81 0.28
N ALA A 164 6.81 -8.74 -0.44
CA ALA A 164 5.47 -8.18 -0.51
C ALA A 164 4.49 -9.12 -1.23
N SER A 165 4.93 -9.84 -2.25
CA SER A 165 4.10 -10.81 -3.00
C SER A 165 3.71 -12.02 -2.15
N ALA A 166 4.55 -12.44 -1.20
CA ALA A 166 4.32 -13.63 -0.38
C ALA A 166 2.99 -13.56 0.38
N SER A 167 2.61 -12.39 0.90
CA SER A 167 1.34 -12.18 1.60
C SER A 167 0.11 -12.41 0.71
N HIS A 168 0.26 -12.30 -0.62
CA HIS A 168 -0.83 -12.42 -1.59
C HIS A 168 -1.02 -13.84 -2.14
N VAL A 169 -0.02 -14.73 -1.99
CA VAL A 169 -0.10 -16.12 -2.49
C VAL A 169 -1.24 -16.86 -1.78
N GLY A 170 -2.27 -17.29 -2.52
CA GLY A 170 -3.42 -18.00 -1.97
C GLY A 170 -4.33 -17.16 -1.06
N ALA A 171 -4.18 -15.84 -1.03
CA ALA A 171 -5.03 -14.94 -0.24
C ALA A 171 -6.33 -14.56 -0.96
N TRP A 172 -6.36 -14.69 -2.28
CA TRP A 172 -7.48 -14.29 -3.12
C TRP A 172 -8.33 -15.52 -3.44
N LYS A 173 -9.50 -15.59 -2.80
CA LYS A 173 -10.47 -16.67 -3.11
C LYS A 173 -11.11 -16.38 -4.46
N ALA A 174 -11.23 -17.44 -5.26
CA ALA A 174 -11.97 -17.40 -6.51
C ALA A 174 -13.44 -17.08 -6.29
#